data_19265e057aa8ebfbcdb470e6a5e2eea6
#
_entry.id   19265e057aa8ebfbcdb470e6a5e2eea6
#
_cell.length_a   1.000
_cell.length_b   1.000
_cell.length_c   1.000
_cell.angle_alpha   90.00
_cell.angle_beta   90.00
_cell.angle_gamma   90.00
#
_symmetry.space_group_name_H-M   'P 1'
#
loop_
_entity.id
_entity.type
_entity.pdbx_description
1 polymer ?
#
loop_
_entity_poly.entity_id
_entity_poly.type
_entity_poly.pdbx_seq_one_letter_code
_entity_poly.pdbx_strand_id
1 'polypeptide(L)'
;FTLREGGKFPSHNFFNPTRDFNADVVLFSVLRQMDPQHPYHKVSQGNYEYFHDVGLDKLIKSVKKVDDYHVQFELNEPNAAFLADWGMDFASILSAEYGEAMLKKGTPENVDNWPVGTGPYALQQYKVDSQIRYIANPHYWEGEVPTKHLIFSITPNVETRLAKLQTNECQIIPAPSPVQFPVIKGNKDLALHAIEALNVGYLAFNTEKKPFDNVLVRQALNCATDKKAIVIALFMGSGSVAKSPIPPNML
;
A
#
# COMPACT_ATOMS: atom_id res chain seq x y z
N PHE A 1 12.88 1.41 18.88
CA PHE A 1 13.48 1.21 17.55
C PHE A 1 14.81 1.95 17.49
N THR A 2 15.84 1.26 16.98
CA THR A 2 17.10 1.88 16.60
C THR A 2 17.04 2.15 15.09
N LEU A 3 17.24 3.39 14.71
CA LEU A 3 17.16 3.84 13.33
C LEU A 3 18.50 3.67 12.62
N ARG A 4 18.47 3.56 11.30
CA ARG A 4 19.68 3.53 10.46
C ARG A 4 20.31 4.93 10.41
N GLU A 5 21.59 5.01 10.69
CA GLU A 5 22.37 6.23 10.53
C GLU A 5 22.77 6.47 9.08
N GLY A 6 22.96 7.74 8.70
CA GLY A 6 23.43 8.14 7.36
C GLY A 6 22.42 7.97 6.22
N GLY A 7 21.14 7.70 6.54
CA GLY A 7 20.06 7.67 5.54
C GLY A 7 19.84 9.06 4.96
N LYS A 8 19.91 9.20 3.61
CA LYS A 8 19.77 10.48 2.92
C LYS A 8 18.51 10.53 2.08
N PHE A 9 17.88 11.70 2.08
CA PHE A 9 16.80 11.99 1.16
C PHE A 9 17.37 12.40 -0.20
N PRO A 10 16.81 11.93 -1.33
CA PRO A 10 17.22 12.37 -2.65
C PRO A 10 16.81 13.81 -2.91
N SER A 11 17.60 14.53 -3.72
CA SER A 11 17.22 15.83 -4.25
C SER A 11 16.14 15.69 -5.32
N HIS A 12 15.18 16.60 -5.32
CA HIS A 12 14.12 16.73 -6.31
C HIS A 12 14.19 18.09 -7.00
N ASN A 13 13.59 18.21 -8.18
CA ASN A 13 13.49 19.50 -8.88
C ASN A 13 12.64 20.55 -8.13
N PHE A 14 11.87 20.12 -7.14
CA PHE A 14 10.98 20.96 -6.32
C PHE A 14 11.46 21.11 -4.86
N PHE A 15 12.44 20.28 -4.41
CA PHE A 15 12.94 20.32 -3.04
C PHE A 15 14.35 19.72 -2.94
N ASN A 16 15.25 20.42 -2.27
CA ASN A 16 16.60 19.95 -1.94
C ASN A 16 16.71 19.75 -0.43
N PRO A 17 16.78 18.52 0.07
CA PRO A 17 16.93 18.23 1.50
C PRO A 17 18.30 18.70 2.01
N THR A 18 18.31 19.22 3.24
CA THR A 18 19.53 19.63 3.95
C THR A 18 19.77 18.80 5.22
N ARG A 19 18.75 18.02 5.63
CA ARG A 19 18.80 17.15 6.80
C ARG A 19 18.77 15.68 6.39
N ASP A 20 19.56 14.86 7.07
CA ASP A 20 19.54 13.41 6.91
C ASP A 20 18.34 12.78 7.66
N PHE A 21 18.09 11.50 7.40
CA PHE A 21 17.09 10.70 8.09
C PHE A 21 17.45 10.57 9.57
N ASN A 22 16.50 10.85 10.45
CA ASN A 22 16.66 10.75 11.91
C ASN A 22 15.31 10.50 12.60
N ALA A 23 15.26 10.54 13.93
CA ALA A 23 14.05 10.35 14.71
C ALA A 23 12.95 11.38 14.43
N ASP A 24 13.29 12.60 14.04
CA ASP A 24 12.30 13.66 13.80
C ASP A 24 11.39 13.31 12.61
N VAL A 25 11.92 12.65 11.56
CA VAL A 25 11.11 12.23 10.40
C VAL A 25 10.15 11.09 10.76
N VAL A 26 10.54 10.23 11.70
CA VAL A 26 9.65 9.16 12.22
C VAL A 26 8.53 9.80 13.04
N LEU A 27 8.87 10.71 13.97
CA LEU A 27 7.86 11.43 14.75
C LEU A 27 6.89 12.19 13.85
N PHE A 28 7.37 12.92 12.85
CA PHE A 28 6.54 13.62 11.89
C PHE A 28 5.54 12.68 11.21
N SER A 29 6.02 11.55 10.70
CA SER A 29 5.21 10.61 9.93
C SER A 29 4.16 9.88 10.77
N VAL A 30 4.46 9.61 12.04
CA VAL A 30 3.53 8.97 12.98
C VAL A 30 2.54 9.98 13.55
N LEU A 31 3.04 11.11 14.08
CA LEU A 31 2.20 12.09 14.76
C LEU A 31 1.19 12.76 13.83
N ARG A 32 1.51 12.94 12.54
CA ARG A 32 0.53 13.47 11.57
C ARG A 32 -0.73 12.60 11.46
N GLN A 33 -0.59 11.28 11.69
CA GLN A 33 -1.69 10.32 11.67
C GLN A 33 -2.38 10.20 13.03
N MET A 34 -1.63 10.33 14.11
CA MET A 34 -2.07 10.01 15.47
C MET A 34 -2.59 11.24 16.24
N ASP A 35 -1.94 12.41 16.08
CA ASP A 35 -2.22 13.60 16.90
C ASP A 35 -3.15 14.59 16.18
N PRO A 36 -4.41 14.77 16.64
CA PRO A 36 -5.35 15.74 16.05
C PRO A 36 -4.87 17.19 16.08
N GLN A 37 -3.89 17.52 16.92
CA GLN A 37 -3.30 18.87 16.99
C GLN A 37 -2.10 19.05 16.06
N HIS A 38 -1.59 17.96 15.46
CA HIS A 38 -0.50 18.07 14.52
C HIS A 38 -0.93 18.87 13.28
N PRO A 39 -0.13 19.84 12.77
CA PRO A 39 -0.52 20.69 11.64
C PRO A 39 -0.92 19.94 10.38
N TYR A 40 -0.38 18.74 10.21
CA TYR A 40 -0.67 17.87 9.07
C TYR A 40 -1.85 16.91 9.28
N HIS A 41 -2.43 16.82 10.48
CA HIS A 41 -3.48 15.84 10.76
C HIS A 41 -4.72 16.00 9.89
N LYS A 42 -5.08 17.25 9.53
CA LYS A 42 -6.26 17.55 8.70
C LYS A 42 -5.93 17.84 7.24
N VAL A 43 -4.67 17.77 6.86
CA VAL A 43 -4.25 17.96 5.47
C VAL A 43 -4.74 16.77 4.63
N SER A 44 -5.14 17.02 3.38
CA SER A 44 -5.66 16.00 2.46
C SER A 44 -6.82 15.17 3.06
N GLN A 45 -7.72 15.84 3.79
CA GLN A 45 -8.90 15.30 4.49
C GLN A 45 -8.62 14.58 5.83
N GLY A 46 -7.37 14.25 6.15
CA GLY A 46 -6.96 13.73 7.46
C GLY A 46 -7.59 12.39 7.87
N ASN A 47 -7.96 11.58 6.90
CA ASN A 47 -8.75 10.37 7.14
C ASN A 47 -7.88 9.10 7.18
N TYR A 48 -6.85 9.04 7.90
CA TYR A 48 -5.88 7.92 7.99
C TYR A 48 -6.53 6.54 8.24
N GLU A 49 -7.38 6.09 7.29
CA GLU A 49 -8.25 4.91 7.43
C GLU A 49 -7.47 3.67 7.85
N TYR A 50 -6.39 3.33 7.13
CA TYR A 50 -5.60 2.14 7.47
C TYR A 50 -4.98 2.20 8.86
N PHE A 51 -4.49 3.36 9.29
CA PHE A 51 -3.94 3.54 10.63
C PHE A 51 -5.01 3.31 11.72
N HIS A 52 -6.23 3.76 11.47
CA HIS A 52 -7.38 3.54 12.36
C HIS A 52 -7.93 2.11 12.26
N ASP A 53 -8.02 1.54 11.08
CA ASP A 53 -8.60 0.21 10.86
C ASP A 53 -7.78 -0.91 11.51
N VAL A 54 -6.45 -0.79 11.50
CA VAL A 54 -5.57 -1.71 12.25
C VAL A 54 -5.51 -1.39 13.75
N GLY A 55 -6.14 -0.32 14.20
CA GLY A 55 -6.28 0.05 15.61
C GLY A 55 -5.04 0.71 16.23
N LEU A 56 -4.08 1.20 15.43
CA LEU A 56 -2.87 1.83 15.94
C LEU A 56 -3.14 3.12 16.71
N ASP A 57 -4.20 3.85 16.38
CA ASP A 57 -4.68 5.02 17.09
C ASP A 57 -5.05 4.75 18.55
N LYS A 58 -5.52 3.55 18.85
CA LYS A 58 -5.88 3.09 20.19
C LYS A 58 -4.75 2.34 20.87
N LEU A 59 -3.93 1.63 20.10
CA LEU A 59 -2.84 0.82 20.59
C LEU A 59 -1.64 1.67 21.04
N ILE A 60 -1.26 2.70 20.28
CA ILE A 60 -0.10 3.54 20.59
C ILE A 60 -0.50 4.57 21.63
N LYS A 61 0.10 4.47 22.82
CA LYS A 61 -0.06 5.46 23.90
C LYS A 61 0.79 6.69 23.66
N SER A 62 2.03 6.50 23.24
CA SER A 62 2.95 7.60 22.93
C SER A 62 4.08 7.17 22.01
N VAL A 63 4.59 8.13 21.24
CA VAL A 63 5.83 8.01 20.49
C VAL A 63 6.76 9.14 20.90
N LYS A 64 8.04 8.83 21.18
CA LYS A 64 9.02 9.79 21.68
C LYS A 64 10.37 9.60 20.99
N LYS A 65 11.01 10.72 20.69
CA LYS A 65 12.43 10.77 20.36
C LYS A 65 13.23 10.57 21.62
N VAL A 66 14.08 9.55 21.66
CA VAL A 66 15.06 9.34 22.75
C VAL A 66 16.34 10.12 22.44
N ASP A 67 16.83 9.96 21.19
CA ASP A 67 17.90 10.72 20.58
C ASP A 67 17.72 10.73 19.05
N ASP A 68 18.71 11.15 18.28
CA ASP A 68 18.57 11.29 16.83
C ASP A 68 18.34 9.97 16.11
N TYR A 69 18.70 8.84 16.70
CA TYR A 69 18.57 7.52 16.08
C TYR A 69 17.81 6.49 16.92
N HIS A 70 17.17 6.94 18.01
CA HIS A 70 16.33 6.06 18.81
C HIS A 70 14.94 6.66 19.01
N VAL A 71 13.94 5.86 18.67
CA VAL A 71 12.52 6.18 18.85
C VAL A 71 11.88 5.14 19.76
N GLN A 72 11.15 5.62 20.76
CA GLN A 72 10.40 4.78 21.69
C GLN A 72 8.91 4.89 21.43
N PHE A 73 8.26 3.73 21.23
CA PHE A 73 6.82 3.60 21.26
C PHE A 73 6.39 3.00 22.59
N GLU A 74 5.41 3.59 23.23
CA GLU A 74 4.72 3.04 24.39
C GLU A 74 3.34 2.60 23.93
N LEU A 75 2.99 1.36 24.23
CA LEU A 75 1.69 0.77 23.86
C LEU A 75 0.79 0.70 25.08
N ASN A 76 -0.53 0.79 24.86
CA ASN A 76 -1.53 0.62 25.90
C ASN A 76 -1.63 -0.84 26.37
N GLU A 77 -1.33 -1.79 25.47
CA GLU A 77 -1.34 -3.23 25.73
C GLU A 77 -0.34 -3.96 24.83
N PRO A 78 0.11 -5.17 25.19
CA PRO A 78 0.94 -6.00 24.31
C PRO A 78 0.18 -6.37 23.03
N ASN A 79 0.81 -6.20 21.86
CA ASN A 79 0.24 -6.55 20.57
C ASN A 79 1.29 -7.24 19.70
N ALA A 80 1.02 -8.48 19.27
CA ALA A 80 1.94 -9.28 18.47
C ALA A 80 2.06 -8.78 17.02
N ALA A 81 1.03 -8.13 16.48
CA ALA A 81 0.99 -7.62 15.12
C ALA A 81 1.69 -6.26 14.96
N PHE A 82 1.95 -5.55 16.07
CA PHE A 82 2.46 -4.18 16.05
C PHE A 82 3.69 -3.97 15.14
N LEU A 83 4.64 -4.89 15.13
CA LEU A 83 5.81 -4.77 14.26
C LEU A 83 5.49 -5.04 12.79
N ALA A 84 4.52 -5.93 12.50
CA ALA A 84 4.09 -6.24 11.15
C ALA A 84 3.33 -5.07 10.51
N ASP A 85 2.55 -4.33 11.31
CA ASP A 85 1.78 -3.17 10.85
C ASP A 85 2.69 -2.07 10.29
N TRP A 86 3.93 -1.95 10.80
CA TRP A 86 4.93 -1.01 10.26
C TRP A 86 5.51 -1.43 8.89
N GLY A 87 5.20 -2.60 8.40
CA GLY A 87 5.51 -3.04 7.02
C GLY A 87 4.48 -2.59 5.99
N MET A 88 3.38 -1.97 6.39
CA MET A 88 2.33 -1.49 5.50
C MET A 88 2.68 -0.10 4.91
N ASP A 89 2.08 0.23 3.79
CA ASP A 89 2.37 1.46 3.02
C ASP A 89 2.02 2.75 3.78
N PHE A 90 0.95 2.76 4.59
CA PHE A 90 0.58 3.91 5.43
C PHE A 90 1.66 4.27 6.47
N ALA A 91 2.53 3.33 6.83
CA ALA A 91 3.63 3.52 7.77
C ALA A 91 4.89 4.13 7.11
N SER A 92 4.82 4.50 5.84
CA SER A 92 5.93 5.13 5.11
C SER A 92 6.43 6.39 5.81
N ILE A 93 7.76 6.50 5.96
CA ILE A 93 8.40 7.64 6.62
C ILE A 93 8.73 8.72 5.60
N LEU A 94 8.21 9.93 5.84
CA LEU A 94 8.32 11.10 4.98
C LEU A 94 9.28 12.14 5.57
N SER A 95 9.87 12.98 4.72
CA SER A 95 10.75 14.07 5.14
C SER A 95 10.00 15.12 5.97
N ALA A 96 10.36 15.28 7.23
CA ALA A 96 9.83 16.33 8.10
C ALA A 96 10.25 17.73 7.61
N GLU A 97 11.48 17.87 7.11
CA GLU A 97 11.99 19.12 6.55
C GLU A 97 11.15 19.57 5.33
N TYR A 98 10.80 18.63 4.47
CA TYR A 98 9.90 18.90 3.36
C TYR A 98 8.51 19.32 3.86
N GLY A 99 7.98 18.61 4.86
CA GLY A 99 6.75 18.99 5.54
C GLY A 99 6.80 20.43 6.06
N GLU A 100 7.81 20.79 6.82
CA GLU A 100 8.00 22.15 7.33
C GLU A 100 8.05 23.20 6.21
N ALA A 101 8.75 22.88 5.11
CA ALA A 101 8.86 23.78 3.95
C ALA A 101 7.51 23.99 3.26
N MET A 102 6.74 22.91 3.06
CA MET A 102 5.43 23.00 2.40
C MET A 102 4.39 23.71 3.27
N LEU A 103 4.45 23.50 4.59
CA LEU A 103 3.59 24.23 5.52
C LEU A 103 3.86 25.74 5.49
N LYS A 104 5.15 26.15 5.52
CA LYS A 104 5.57 27.55 5.40
C LYS A 104 5.16 28.16 4.06
N LYS A 105 5.17 27.36 2.99
CA LYS A 105 4.78 27.80 1.63
C LYS A 105 3.26 27.91 1.45
N GLY A 106 2.47 27.36 2.37
CA GLY A 106 1.00 27.32 2.28
C GLY A 106 0.46 26.27 1.31
N THR A 107 1.25 25.23 1.04
CA THR A 107 0.89 24.10 0.16
C THR A 107 1.17 22.75 0.84
N PRO A 108 0.62 22.51 2.05
CA PRO A 108 0.94 21.30 2.82
C PRO A 108 0.52 20.00 2.13
N GLU A 109 -0.51 20.01 1.28
CA GLU A 109 -0.99 18.88 0.49
C GLU A 109 0.08 18.32 -0.47
N ASN A 110 1.12 19.09 -0.77
CA ASN A 110 2.22 18.61 -1.59
C ASN A 110 3.02 17.48 -0.94
N VAL A 111 2.96 17.32 0.37
CA VAL A 111 3.61 16.18 1.05
C VAL A 111 2.96 14.85 0.63
N ASP A 112 1.67 14.84 0.35
CA ASP A 112 0.95 13.65 -0.11
C ASP A 112 1.00 13.49 -1.64
N ASN A 113 0.98 14.59 -2.38
CA ASN A 113 1.02 14.57 -3.85
C ASN A 113 2.43 14.35 -4.43
N TRP A 114 3.46 14.81 -3.72
CA TRP A 114 4.87 14.77 -4.12
C TRP A 114 5.74 14.28 -2.95
N PRO A 115 5.54 13.04 -2.46
CA PRO A 115 6.22 12.54 -1.28
C PRO A 115 7.73 12.48 -1.44
N VAL A 116 8.43 12.80 -0.36
CA VAL A 116 9.89 12.71 -0.26
C VAL A 116 10.25 11.72 0.83
N GLY A 117 10.86 10.62 0.45
CA GLY A 117 11.28 9.52 1.32
C GLY A 117 12.69 9.04 1.00
N THR A 118 13.20 8.06 1.75
CA THR A 118 14.54 7.48 1.60
C THR A 118 14.53 6.11 0.91
N GLY A 119 13.43 5.73 0.28
CA GLY A 119 13.27 4.45 -0.43
C GLY A 119 14.14 4.32 -1.69
N PRO A 120 14.05 3.17 -2.39
CA PRO A 120 14.88 2.89 -3.57
C PRO A 120 14.61 3.79 -4.77
N TYR A 121 13.46 4.43 -4.81
CA TYR A 121 13.06 5.31 -5.89
C TYR A 121 12.59 6.66 -5.39
N ALA A 122 12.89 7.72 -6.16
CA ALA A 122 12.43 9.08 -5.94
C ALA A 122 11.37 9.45 -6.99
N LEU A 123 10.27 10.08 -6.56
CA LEU A 123 9.22 10.54 -7.46
C LEU A 123 9.75 11.67 -8.36
N GLN A 124 9.65 11.48 -9.65
CA GLN A 124 10.07 12.46 -10.67
C GLN A 124 8.88 13.23 -11.25
N GLN A 125 7.78 12.53 -11.51
CA GLN A 125 6.59 13.12 -12.09
C GLN A 125 5.34 12.31 -11.73
N TYR A 126 4.27 13.00 -11.42
CA TYR A 126 2.93 12.44 -11.37
C TYR A 126 2.02 13.22 -12.32
N LYS A 127 1.49 12.54 -13.33
CA LYS A 127 0.49 13.07 -14.25
C LYS A 127 -0.79 12.26 -14.03
N VAL A 128 -1.79 12.90 -13.44
CA VAL A 128 -3.09 12.28 -13.09
C VAL A 128 -3.67 11.55 -14.30
N ASP A 129 -4.24 10.39 -14.08
CA ASP A 129 -4.88 9.50 -15.08
C ASP A 129 -3.97 9.08 -16.26
N SER A 130 -2.68 9.33 -16.17
CA SER A 130 -1.74 9.04 -17.26
C SER A 130 -0.55 8.21 -16.78
N GLN A 131 0.33 8.78 -15.96
CA GLN A 131 1.55 8.06 -15.54
C GLN A 131 2.14 8.61 -14.26
N ILE A 132 2.85 7.72 -13.55
CA ILE A 132 3.75 8.06 -12.44
C ILE A 132 5.16 7.66 -12.85
N ARG A 133 6.12 8.57 -12.73
CA ARG A 133 7.52 8.33 -13.05
C ARG A 133 8.39 8.45 -11.82
N TYR A 134 9.24 7.46 -11.64
CA TYR A 134 10.26 7.42 -10.61
C TYR A 134 11.64 7.28 -11.23
N ILE A 135 12.64 7.79 -10.54
CA ILE A 135 14.06 7.53 -10.81
C ILE A 135 14.69 6.81 -9.62
N ALA A 136 15.70 6.02 -9.89
CA ALA A 136 16.50 5.39 -8.85
C ALA A 136 17.06 6.43 -7.88
N ASN A 137 16.93 6.17 -6.57
CA ASN A 137 17.52 7.01 -5.53
C ASN A 137 19.02 6.67 -5.41
N PRO A 138 19.93 7.61 -5.73
CA PRO A 138 21.37 7.35 -5.67
C PRO A 138 21.89 7.19 -4.23
N HIS A 139 21.08 7.55 -3.23
CA HIS A 139 21.43 7.47 -1.82
C HIS A 139 20.70 6.32 -1.10
N TYR A 140 20.11 5.40 -1.87
CA TYR A 140 19.42 4.27 -1.26
C TYR A 140 20.39 3.40 -0.45
N TRP A 141 20.02 3.07 0.77
CA TRP A 141 20.91 2.45 1.74
C TRP A 141 21.36 1.02 1.39
N GLU A 142 20.61 0.29 0.54
CA GLU A 142 21.02 -1.03 0.02
C GLU A 142 21.86 -0.92 -1.26
N GLY A 143 22.18 0.29 -1.69
CA GLY A 143 22.96 0.51 -2.89
C GLY A 143 22.12 0.85 -4.13
N GLU A 144 22.75 0.99 -5.26
CA GLU A 144 22.11 1.37 -6.52
C GLU A 144 21.17 0.28 -7.01
N VAL A 145 19.89 0.66 -7.27
CA VAL A 145 18.91 -0.28 -7.83
C VAL A 145 19.19 -0.48 -9.34
N PRO A 146 19.06 -1.73 -9.86
CA PRO A 146 19.36 -2.04 -11.26
C PRO A 146 18.51 -1.27 -12.28
N THR A 147 17.22 -1.04 -11.94
CA THR A 147 16.27 -0.34 -12.81
C THR A 147 16.31 1.15 -12.53
N LYS A 148 16.91 1.93 -13.41
CA LYS A 148 17.08 3.38 -13.21
C LYS A 148 15.79 4.18 -13.32
N HIS A 149 14.85 3.75 -14.16
CA HIS A 149 13.57 4.41 -14.39
C HIS A 149 12.44 3.43 -14.17
N LEU A 150 11.51 3.76 -13.28
CA LEU A 150 10.31 3.00 -13.02
C LEU A 150 9.11 3.85 -13.41
N ILE A 151 8.29 3.37 -14.35
CA ILE A 151 7.15 4.11 -14.89
C ILE A 151 5.90 3.27 -14.73
N PHE A 152 4.93 3.81 -14.00
CA PHE A 152 3.58 3.26 -13.95
C PHE A 152 2.71 3.97 -15.00
N SER A 153 2.32 3.23 -16.05
CA SER A 153 1.35 3.70 -17.04
C SER A 153 -0.07 3.36 -16.55
N ILE A 154 -0.85 4.39 -16.23
CA ILE A 154 -2.21 4.22 -15.75
C ILE A 154 -3.08 3.78 -16.91
N THR A 155 -3.44 2.50 -16.95
CA THR A 155 -4.20 1.86 -18.03
C THR A 155 -5.32 1.02 -17.43
N PRO A 156 -6.52 1.60 -17.19
CA PRO A 156 -7.64 0.90 -16.53
C PRO A 156 -8.16 -0.30 -17.34
N ASN A 157 -8.18 -0.20 -18.66
CA ASN A 157 -8.71 -1.28 -19.51
C ASN A 157 -7.74 -2.47 -19.58
N VAL A 158 -8.26 -3.66 -19.28
CA VAL A 158 -7.47 -4.89 -19.15
C VAL A 158 -6.96 -5.42 -20.50
N GLU A 159 -7.72 -5.25 -21.58
CA GLU A 159 -7.33 -5.64 -22.93
C GLU A 159 -6.19 -4.75 -23.44
N THR A 160 -6.28 -3.45 -23.19
CA THR A 160 -5.23 -2.49 -23.52
C THR A 160 -3.94 -2.78 -22.74
N ARG A 161 -4.03 -3.20 -21.46
CA ARG A 161 -2.83 -3.61 -20.69
C ARG A 161 -2.14 -4.80 -21.35
N LEU A 162 -2.89 -5.83 -21.73
CA LEU A 162 -2.31 -6.99 -22.41
C LEU A 162 -1.69 -6.62 -23.77
N ALA A 163 -2.34 -5.76 -24.56
CA ALA A 163 -1.79 -5.29 -25.83
C ALA A 163 -0.46 -4.56 -25.64
N LYS A 164 -0.37 -3.68 -24.64
CA LYS A 164 0.89 -2.98 -24.29
C LYS A 164 2.01 -3.94 -23.87
N LEU A 165 1.69 -5.01 -23.14
CA LEU A 165 2.65 -6.05 -22.80
C LEU A 165 3.15 -6.80 -24.05
N GLN A 166 2.23 -7.19 -24.95
CA GLN A 166 2.56 -7.92 -26.18
C GLN A 166 3.40 -7.10 -27.16
N THR A 167 3.21 -5.78 -27.19
CA THR A 167 4.00 -4.85 -28.01
C THR A 167 5.27 -4.33 -27.34
N ASN A 168 5.57 -4.83 -26.13
CA ASN A 168 6.68 -4.38 -25.30
C ASN A 168 6.65 -2.87 -24.94
N GLU A 169 5.48 -2.24 -25.00
CA GLU A 169 5.29 -0.87 -24.49
C GLU A 169 5.34 -0.87 -22.94
N CYS A 170 4.88 -1.95 -22.31
CA CYS A 170 5.04 -2.22 -20.89
C CYS A 170 5.70 -3.58 -20.70
N GLN A 171 6.58 -3.71 -19.71
CA GLN A 171 7.29 -4.95 -19.38
C GLN A 171 6.56 -5.80 -18.35
N ILE A 172 5.68 -5.19 -17.55
CA ILE A 172 4.89 -5.86 -16.51
C ILE A 172 3.47 -5.31 -16.54
N ILE A 173 2.49 -6.17 -16.41
CA ILE A 173 1.09 -5.80 -16.17
C ILE A 173 0.56 -6.49 -14.92
N PRO A 174 -0.15 -5.81 -14.04
CA PRO A 174 -0.83 -6.43 -12.91
C PRO A 174 -2.20 -6.99 -13.33
N ALA A 175 -2.66 -8.03 -12.62
CA ALA A 175 -4.02 -8.57 -12.66
C ALA A 175 -4.60 -8.73 -14.08
N PRO A 176 -3.97 -9.53 -14.96
CA PRO A 176 -4.60 -9.92 -16.22
C PRO A 176 -5.90 -10.68 -15.93
N SER A 177 -6.90 -10.55 -16.79
CA SER A 177 -8.14 -11.32 -16.67
C SER A 177 -7.84 -12.82 -16.84
N PRO A 178 -8.51 -13.72 -16.09
CA PRO A 178 -8.34 -15.16 -16.24
C PRO A 178 -8.54 -15.66 -17.68
N VAL A 179 -9.41 -15.02 -18.48
CA VAL A 179 -9.62 -15.35 -19.90
C VAL A 179 -8.39 -15.07 -20.77
N GLN A 180 -7.46 -14.23 -20.31
CA GLN A 180 -6.22 -13.91 -21.01
C GLN A 180 -5.08 -14.88 -20.69
N PHE A 181 -5.21 -15.73 -19.65
CA PHE A 181 -4.16 -16.65 -19.23
C PHE A 181 -3.70 -17.61 -20.36
N PRO A 182 -4.60 -18.22 -21.17
CA PRO A 182 -4.17 -19.06 -22.29
C PRO A 182 -3.32 -18.30 -23.32
N VAL A 183 -3.68 -17.04 -23.60
CA VAL A 183 -2.93 -16.18 -24.53
C VAL A 183 -1.53 -15.87 -23.99
N ILE A 184 -1.43 -15.52 -22.71
CA ILE A 184 -0.14 -15.24 -22.06
C ILE A 184 0.73 -16.48 -22.01
N LYS A 185 0.18 -17.63 -21.57
CA LYS A 185 0.89 -18.91 -21.49
C LYS A 185 1.31 -19.47 -22.86
N GLY A 186 0.57 -19.16 -23.91
CA GLY A 186 0.88 -19.57 -25.28
C GLY A 186 1.96 -18.72 -25.96
N ASN A 187 2.28 -17.56 -25.42
CA ASN A 187 3.31 -16.68 -25.96
C ASN A 187 4.66 -16.95 -25.28
N LYS A 188 5.68 -17.33 -26.06
CA LYS A 188 7.02 -17.67 -25.56
C LYS A 188 7.79 -16.48 -24.96
N ASP A 189 7.40 -15.26 -25.31
CA ASP A 189 8.05 -14.03 -24.85
C ASP A 189 7.41 -13.48 -23.56
N LEU A 190 6.36 -14.15 -23.06
CA LEU A 190 5.64 -13.74 -21.86
C LEU A 190 5.70 -14.79 -20.76
N ALA A 191 5.71 -14.34 -19.51
CA ALA A 191 5.61 -15.19 -18.34
C ALA A 191 4.40 -14.79 -17.49
N LEU A 192 3.59 -15.78 -17.07
CA LEU A 192 2.52 -15.58 -16.10
C LEU A 192 2.99 -16.02 -14.73
N HIS A 193 3.13 -15.05 -13.81
CA HIS A 193 3.39 -15.30 -12.41
C HIS A 193 2.08 -15.23 -11.63
N ALA A 194 1.65 -16.34 -11.06
CA ALA A 194 0.45 -16.44 -10.25
C ALA A 194 0.81 -17.01 -8.88
N ILE A 195 0.33 -16.36 -7.84
CA ILE A 195 0.45 -16.80 -6.45
C ILE A 195 -0.95 -16.84 -5.81
N GLU A 196 -1.13 -17.71 -4.84
CA GLU A 196 -2.34 -17.71 -4.04
C GLU A 196 -2.42 -16.42 -3.22
N ALA A 197 -3.50 -15.65 -3.46
CA ALA A 197 -3.74 -14.41 -2.73
C ALA A 197 -4.39 -14.68 -1.37
N LEU A 198 -4.22 -13.74 -0.43
CA LEU A 198 -4.89 -13.78 0.88
C LEU A 198 -6.33 -13.23 0.81
N ASN A 199 -6.87 -13.03 -0.39
CA ASN A 199 -8.20 -12.48 -0.60
C ASN A 199 -9.26 -13.58 -0.57
N VAL A 200 -10.34 -13.35 0.17
CA VAL A 200 -11.54 -14.20 0.19
C VAL A 200 -12.73 -13.42 -0.35
N GLY A 201 -13.31 -13.90 -1.45
CA GLY A 201 -14.60 -13.39 -1.95
C GLY A 201 -15.75 -14.04 -1.16
N TYR A 202 -16.68 -13.24 -0.67
CA TYR A 202 -17.83 -13.73 0.10
C TYR A 202 -19.09 -12.91 -0.17
N LEU A 203 -20.24 -13.52 0.09
CA LEU A 203 -21.53 -12.84 0.10
C LEU A 203 -21.89 -12.49 1.54
N ALA A 204 -21.91 -11.20 1.86
CA ALA A 204 -22.30 -10.71 3.17
C ALA A 204 -23.82 -10.57 3.29
N PHE A 205 -24.39 -10.98 4.43
CA PHE A 205 -25.78 -10.78 4.75
C PHE A 205 -25.92 -9.74 5.87
N ASN A 206 -26.78 -8.75 5.65
CA ASN A 206 -27.17 -7.86 6.75
C ASN A 206 -28.14 -8.60 7.67
N THR A 207 -27.63 -9.09 8.80
CA THR A 207 -28.41 -9.91 9.76
C THR A 207 -29.45 -9.14 10.57
N GLU A 208 -29.47 -7.81 10.46
CA GLU A 208 -30.50 -6.96 11.06
C GLU A 208 -31.72 -6.78 10.14
N LYS A 209 -31.62 -7.20 8.87
CA LYS A 209 -32.69 -7.07 7.88
C LYS A 209 -33.31 -8.41 7.54
N LYS A 210 -34.66 -8.46 7.51
CA LYS A 210 -35.40 -9.61 6.99
C LYS A 210 -35.13 -9.80 5.48
N PRO A 211 -35.03 -11.07 5.02
CA PRO A 211 -35.18 -12.32 5.77
C PRO A 211 -33.87 -12.84 6.37
N PHE A 212 -32.78 -12.06 6.32
CA PHE A 212 -31.43 -12.49 6.71
C PHE A 212 -31.20 -12.48 8.23
N ASP A 213 -32.12 -11.97 9.02
CA ASP A 213 -32.19 -12.14 10.48
C ASP A 213 -32.39 -13.61 10.89
N ASN A 214 -33.03 -14.41 10.02
CA ASN A 214 -33.23 -15.84 10.23
C ASN A 214 -31.99 -16.65 9.80
N VAL A 215 -31.37 -17.37 10.73
CA VAL A 215 -30.21 -18.22 10.49
C VAL A 215 -30.45 -19.32 9.44
N LEU A 216 -31.68 -19.92 9.43
CA LEU A 216 -32.03 -20.96 8.47
C LEU A 216 -32.05 -20.45 7.03
N VAL A 217 -32.46 -19.20 6.82
CA VAL A 217 -32.41 -18.58 5.49
C VAL A 217 -30.94 -18.42 5.02
N ARG A 218 -30.06 -17.97 5.89
CA ARG A 218 -28.63 -17.85 5.55
C ARG A 218 -27.98 -19.20 5.26
N GLN A 219 -28.33 -20.23 6.04
CA GLN A 219 -27.86 -21.59 5.81
C GLN A 219 -28.39 -22.16 4.49
N ALA A 220 -29.67 -21.95 4.17
CA ALA A 220 -30.28 -22.39 2.92
C ALA A 220 -29.57 -21.74 1.71
N LEU A 221 -29.30 -20.45 1.73
CA LEU A 221 -28.57 -19.75 0.69
C LEU A 221 -27.12 -20.27 0.53
N ASN A 222 -26.43 -20.53 1.65
CA ASN A 222 -25.11 -21.11 1.60
C ASN A 222 -25.08 -22.53 1.00
N CYS A 223 -26.11 -23.35 1.27
CA CYS A 223 -26.27 -24.68 0.67
C CYS A 223 -26.66 -24.61 -0.81
N ALA A 224 -27.51 -23.64 -1.20
CA ALA A 224 -27.98 -23.48 -2.58
C ALA A 224 -26.90 -22.88 -3.50
N THR A 225 -25.84 -22.26 -2.96
CA THR A 225 -24.80 -21.63 -3.76
C THR A 225 -23.76 -22.67 -4.21
N ASP A 226 -23.68 -22.92 -5.50
CA ASP A 226 -22.62 -23.75 -6.08
C ASP A 226 -21.32 -22.95 -6.21
N LYS A 227 -20.53 -22.97 -5.13
CA LYS A 227 -19.26 -22.26 -5.04
C LYS A 227 -18.22 -22.75 -6.07
N LYS A 228 -18.26 -24.05 -6.44
CA LYS A 228 -17.33 -24.60 -7.44
C LYS A 228 -17.66 -24.07 -8.82
N ALA A 229 -18.95 -24.05 -9.19
CA ALA A 229 -19.38 -23.47 -10.45
C ALA A 229 -18.99 -21.98 -10.58
N ILE A 230 -19.13 -21.20 -9.50
CA ILE A 230 -18.71 -19.80 -9.44
C ILE A 230 -17.19 -19.67 -9.68
N VAL A 231 -16.37 -20.46 -8.97
CA VAL A 231 -14.91 -20.43 -9.14
C VAL A 231 -14.50 -20.78 -10.59
N ILE A 232 -15.15 -21.78 -11.18
CA ILE A 232 -14.86 -22.16 -12.58
C ILE A 232 -15.30 -21.06 -13.53
N ALA A 233 -16.52 -20.53 -13.39
CA ALA A 233 -17.09 -19.56 -14.32
C ALA A 233 -16.38 -18.18 -14.28
N LEU A 234 -16.01 -17.71 -13.07
CA LEU A 234 -15.45 -16.37 -12.92
C LEU A 234 -13.92 -16.35 -12.91
N PHE A 235 -13.30 -17.38 -12.37
CA PHE A 235 -11.84 -17.43 -12.18
C PHE A 235 -11.13 -18.45 -13.06
N MET A 236 -11.86 -19.14 -13.97
CA MET A 236 -11.29 -20.14 -14.87
C MET A 236 -10.45 -21.19 -14.14
N GLY A 237 -10.85 -21.53 -12.90
CA GLY A 237 -10.13 -22.48 -12.06
C GLY A 237 -8.87 -21.92 -11.37
N SER A 238 -8.60 -20.62 -11.47
CA SER A 238 -7.46 -19.98 -10.79
C SER A 238 -7.70 -19.64 -9.31
N GLY A 239 -8.87 -19.97 -8.76
CA GLY A 239 -9.23 -19.80 -7.37
C GLY A 239 -9.57 -21.14 -6.71
N SER A 240 -9.71 -21.13 -5.39
CA SER A 240 -10.17 -22.28 -4.58
C SER A 240 -11.40 -21.91 -3.78
N VAL A 241 -12.24 -22.92 -3.46
CA VAL A 241 -13.43 -22.70 -2.62
C VAL A 241 -12.99 -22.46 -1.18
N ALA A 242 -13.25 -21.26 -0.65
CA ALA A 242 -12.99 -20.93 0.74
C ALA A 242 -13.92 -21.70 1.69
N LYS A 243 -13.37 -22.15 2.81
CA LYS A 243 -14.11 -22.88 3.88
C LYS A 243 -14.41 -21.99 5.07
N SER A 244 -13.70 -20.89 5.22
CA SER A 244 -13.82 -19.93 6.33
C SER A 244 -13.52 -18.51 5.83
N PRO A 245 -13.74 -17.47 6.65
CA PRO A 245 -13.29 -16.12 6.36
C PRO A 245 -11.76 -15.99 6.26
N ILE A 246 -11.03 -16.94 6.84
CA ILE A 246 -9.56 -16.96 6.79
C ILE A 246 -9.13 -17.70 5.51
N PRO A 247 -8.26 -17.12 4.69
CA PRO A 247 -7.70 -17.77 3.51
C PRO A 247 -7.06 -19.12 3.84
N PRO A 248 -7.22 -20.16 2.97
CA PRO A 248 -6.70 -21.51 3.28
C PRO A 248 -5.19 -21.58 3.45
N ASN A 249 -4.44 -20.65 2.84
CA ASN A 249 -2.98 -20.55 2.91
C ASN A 249 -2.46 -19.79 4.15
N MET A 250 -3.35 -19.35 5.03
CA MET A 250 -3.01 -18.76 6.34
C MET A 250 -3.23 -19.71 7.51
N LEU A 251 -3.72 -20.93 7.28
CA LEU A 251 -4.05 -21.93 8.29
C LEU A 251 -2.95 -23.00 8.39
#